data_47a938aa960d72270d90eb1803ec6ad8
#
_entry.id   47a938aa960d72270d90eb1803ec6ad8
#
_cell.length_a   1.000
_cell.length_b   1.000
_cell.length_c   1.000
_cell.angle_alpha   90.00
_cell.angle_beta   90.00
_cell.angle_gamma   90.00
#
_symmetry.space_group_name_H-M   'P 1'
#
loop_
_entity.id
_entity.type
_entity.pdbx_description
1 polymer ?
#
loop_
_entity_poly.entity_id
_entity_poly.type
_entity_poly.pdbx_seq_one_letter_code
_entity_poly.pdbx_strand_id
1 'polypeptide(L)'
;FLEAEDPKKEIYLYINSPGGLVTAGLGIYDTMQYVKPDISTLCIGQAASMGSFLLSAGKKGKRFSLPNSRIMVHQPSAGFQGQATDIEIHANEVLSLKKRLNEIYSKHTGKSVDEIKSALERDNFMTADAAKSFGLIDEVVEKRS
;
A
#
# COMPACT_ATOMS: atom_id res chain seq x y z
N PHE A 1 -17.24 -5.91 10.30
CA PHE A 1 -17.94 -5.47 11.53
C PHE A 1 -18.40 -4.02 11.43
N LEU A 2 -17.50 -3.06 11.17
CA LEU A 2 -17.83 -1.62 11.10
C LEU A 2 -18.87 -1.30 10.02
N GLU A 3 -18.81 -1.96 8.88
CA GLU A 3 -19.83 -1.81 7.83
C GLU A 3 -21.22 -2.27 8.32
N ALA A 4 -21.26 -3.36 9.09
CA ALA A 4 -22.51 -3.87 9.64
C ALA A 4 -23.13 -2.91 10.67
N GLU A 5 -22.29 -2.18 11.42
CA GLU A 5 -22.75 -1.19 12.38
C GLU A 5 -23.39 0.04 11.71
N ASP A 6 -22.76 0.55 10.66
CA ASP A 6 -23.29 1.65 9.85
C ASP A 6 -22.68 1.64 8.44
N PRO A 7 -23.40 1.16 7.42
CA PRO A 7 -22.85 1.04 6.06
C PRO A 7 -22.62 2.38 5.35
N LYS A 8 -23.04 3.48 5.94
CA LYS A 8 -22.87 4.83 5.37
C LYS A 8 -21.74 5.59 6.01
N LYS A 9 -21.25 5.13 7.19
CA LYS A 9 -20.22 5.82 7.95
C LYS A 9 -18.84 5.45 7.42
N GLU A 10 -18.02 6.48 7.16
CA GLU A 10 -16.63 6.33 6.74
C GLU A 10 -15.82 5.51 7.76
N ILE A 11 -14.94 4.64 7.27
CA ILE A 11 -14.03 3.85 8.09
C ILE A 11 -12.63 4.49 8.03
N TYR A 12 -12.02 4.67 9.19
CA TYR A 12 -10.65 5.20 9.31
C TYR A 12 -9.66 4.08 9.58
N LEU A 13 -8.67 3.96 8.71
CA LEU A 13 -7.56 3.02 8.86
C LEU A 13 -6.29 3.78 9.21
N TYR A 14 -5.85 3.67 10.45
CA TYR A 14 -4.59 4.25 10.91
C TYR A 14 -3.46 3.24 10.72
N ILE A 15 -2.41 3.65 10.02
CA ILE A 15 -1.31 2.77 9.61
C ILE A 15 -0.02 3.23 10.28
N ASN A 16 0.56 2.34 11.06
CA ASN A 16 1.93 2.43 11.59
C ASN A 16 2.52 1.01 11.48
N SER A 17 3.16 0.72 10.36
CA SER A 17 3.55 -0.66 10.02
C SER A 17 4.80 -0.70 9.15
N PRO A 18 5.74 -1.63 9.44
CA PRO A 18 6.88 -1.89 8.56
C PRO A 18 6.52 -2.77 7.35
N GLY A 19 5.27 -3.22 7.24
CA GLY A 19 4.81 -4.16 6.22
C GLY A 19 4.63 -5.57 6.75
N GLY A 20 4.65 -6.54 5.85
CA GLY A 20 4.43 -7.94 6.18
C GLY A 20 4.16 -8.78 4.95
N LEU A 21 3.44 -9.89 5.12
CA LEU A 21 3.14 -10.83 4.06
C LEU A 21 2.27 -10.19 2.97
N VAL A 22 2.67 -10.38 1.72
CA VAL A 22 1.95 -9.83 0.55
C VAL A 22 0.51 -10.34 0.49
N THR A 23 0.29 -11.64 0.68
CA THR A 23 -1.05 -12.23 0.61
C THR A 23 -1.97 -11.73 1.73
N ALA A 24 -1.44 -11.51 2.93
CA ALA A 24 -2.18 -10.89 4.02
C ALA A 24 -2.58 -9.44 3.68
N GLY A 25 -1.65 -8.67 3.13
CA GLY A 25 -1.91 -7.31 2.66
C GLY A 25 -2.94 -7.24 1.54
N LEU A 26 -2.87 -8.16 0.58
CA LEU A 26 -3.88 -8.25 -0.49
C LEU A 26 -5.27 -8.59 0.05
N GLY A 27 -5.36 -9.42 1.09
CA GLY A 27 -6.63 -9.72 1.75
C GLY A 27 -7.25 -8.47 2.38
N ILE A 28 -6.45 -7.65 3.04
CA ILE A 28 -6.90 -6.36 3.58
C ILE A 28 -7.29 -5.42 2.44
N TYR A 29 -6.47 -5.32 1.40
CA TYR A 29 -6.73 -4.51 0.22
C TYR A 29 -8.08 -4.84 -0.42
N ASP A 30 -8.32 -6.12 -0.70
CA ASP A 30 -9.56 -6.57 -1.31
C ASP A 30 -10.76 -6.23 -0.43
N THR A 31 -10.63 -6.38 0.88
CA THR A 31 -11.69 -6.02 1.84
C THR A 31 -11.95 -4.51 1.80
N MET A 32 -10.91 -3.67 1.75
CA MET A 32 -11.05 -2.22 1.62
C MET A 32 -11.83 -1.82 0.35
N GLN A 33 -11.60 -2.54 -0.75
CA GLN A 33 -12.32 -2.29 -2.01
C GLN A 33 -13.73 -2.88 -2.02
N TYR A 34 -13.97 -3.95 -1.26
CA TYR A 34 -15.22 -4.70 -1.25
C TYR A 34 -16.32 -4.02 -0.43
N VAL A 35 -15.99 -3.45 0.72
CA VAL A 35 -16.97 -2.85 1.64
C VAL A 35 -17.57 -1.58 1.04
N LYS A 36 -18.82 -1.27 1.43
CA LYS A 36 -19.55 -0.09 0.92
C LYS A 36 -19.01 1.24 1.42
N PRO A 37 -18.66 1.39 2.72
CA PRO A 37 -18.12 2.66 3.22
C PRO A 37 -16.81 3.04 2.54
N ASP A 38 -16.57 4.34 2.39
CA ASP A 38 -15.26 4.84 2.02
C ASP A 38 -14.24 4.52 3.13
N ILE A 39 -13.06 4.12 2.73
CA ILE A 39 -11.94 3.90 3.67
C ILE A 39 -10.99 5.09 3.58
N SER A 40 -10.85 5.83 4.67
CA SER A 40 -9.83 6.87 4.81
C SER A 40 -8.58 6.26 5.43
N THR A 41 -7.40 6.60 4.92
CA THR A 41 -6.13 6.09 5.43
C THR A 41 -5.28 7.22 6.00
N LEU A 42 -4.59 6.96 7.11
CA LEU A 42 -3.69 7.91 7.77
C LEU A 42 -2.40 7.20 8.21
N CYS A 43 -1.27 7.67 7.70
CA CYS A 43 0.03 7.20 8.14
C CYS A 43 0.47 7.94 9.42
N ILE A 44 0.79 7.15 10.44
CA ILE A 44 1.32 7.61 11.73
C ILE A 44 2.65 6.90 11.96
N GLY A 45 3.75 7.63 12.07
CA GLY A 45 5.08 7.07 12.25
C GLY A 45 5.68 6.52 10.96
N GLN A 46 5.22 5.35 10.52
CA GLN A 46 5.69 4.79 9.24
C GLN A 46 4.63 3.98 8.52
N ALA A 47 4.74 3.96 7.20
CA ALA A 47 4.04 3.03 6.33
C ALA A 47 5.05 2.49 5.31
N ALA A 48 5.53 1.29 5.53
CA ALA A 48 6.56 0.68 4.70
C ALA A 48 6.04 -0.59 4.04
N SER A 49 6.48 -0.87 2.80
CA SER A 49 6.15 -2.10 2.09
C SER A 49 4.62 -2.26 1.96
N MET A 50 4.04 -3.36 2.45
CA MET A 50 2.58 -3.54 2.44
C MET A 50 1.83 -2.46 3.22
N GLY A 51 2.48 -1.80 4.19
CA GLY A 51 1.90 -0.64 4.88
C GLY A 51 1.68 0.55 3.93
N SER A 52 2.64 0.87 3.08
CA SER A 52 2.51 1.93 2.07
C SER A 52 1.52 1.55 0.97
N PHE A 53 1.45 0.28 0.62
CA PHE A 53 0.47 -0.26 -0.30
C PHE A 53 -0.96 0.01 0.18
N LEU A 54 -1.27 -0.34 1.43
CA LEU A 54 -2.58 -0.11 2.02
C LEU A 54 -2.89 1.37 2.21
N LEU A 55 -1.87 2.18 2.54
CA LEU A 55 -2.02 3.63 2.65
C LEU A 55 -2.51 4.23 1.32
N SER A 56 -1.90 3.84 0.22
CA SER A 56 -2.27 4.32 -1.12
C SER A 56 -3.65 3.84 -1.59
N ALA A 57 -4.16 2.77 -0.98
CA ALA A 57 -5.41 2.11 -1.37
C ALA A 57 -6.67 2.72 -0.74
N GLY A 58 -6.53 3.73 0.10
CA GLY A 58 -7.65 4.49 0.63
C GLY A 58 -8.43 5.21 -0.48
N LYS A 59 -9.62 5.67 -0.14
CA LYS A 59 -10.44 6.47 -1.05
C LYS A 59 -9.67 7.69 -1.51
N LYS A 60 -9.63 7.94 -2.82
CA LYS A 60 -8.98 9.12 -3.38
C LYS A 60 -9.56 10.41 -2.76
N GLY A 61 -8.67 11.30 -2.33
CA GLY A 61 -9.02 12.50 -1.57
C GLY A 61 -9.03 12.28 -0.04
N LYS A 62 -8.91 11.02 0.41
CA LYS A 62 -9.01 10.64 1.82
C LYS A 62 -7.81 9.81 2.31
N ARG A 63 -6.65 10.04 1.71
CA ARG A 63 -5.40 9.38 2.06
C ARG A 63 -4.45 10.42 2.65
N PHE A 64 -4.06 10.22 3.90
CA PHE A 64 -3.37 11.23 4.70
C PHE A 64 -2.08 10.69 5.31
N SER A 65 -1.18 11.61 5.67
CA SER A 65 -0.02 11.33 6.50
C SER A 65 0.23 12.46 7.48
N LEU A 66 0.69 12.14 8.68
CA LEU A 66 1.25 13.13 9.59
C LEU A 66 2.62 13.61 9.06
N PRO A 67 3.05 14.84 9.45
CA PRO A 67 4.17 15.51 8.76
C PRO A 67 5.52 14.79 8.85
N ASN A 68 5.78 14.10 9.95
CA ASN A 68 7.08 13.45 10.22
C ASN A 68 7.06 11.94 9.95
N SER A 69 6.00 11.43 9.35
CA SER A 69 5.91 10.02 8.99
C SER A 69 6.86 9.67 7.85
N ARG A 70 7.34 8.42 7.86
CA ARG A 70 8.17 7.88 6.78
C ARG A 70 7.37 6.87 5.98
N ILE A 71 7.45 6.97 4.67
CA ILE A 71 6.74 6.10 3.75
C ILE A 71 7.77 5.43 2.85
N MET A 72 7.72 4.11 2.75
CA MET A 72 8.67 3.35 1.96
C MET A 72 7.98 2.41 1.02
N VAL A 73 8.40 2.43 -0.23
CA VAL A 73 7.95 1.51 -1.27
C VAL A 73 9.12 0.69 -1.76
N HIS A 74 8.87 -0.59 -2.04
CA HIS A 74 9.83 -1.50 -2.64
C HIS A 74 9.11 -2.70 -3.29
N GLN A 75 9.83 -3.43 -4.12
CA GLN A 75 9.32 -4.68 -4.68
C GLN A 75 9.20 -5.77 -3.61
N PRO A 76 8.31 -6.78 -3.80
CA PRO A 76 8.23 -7.90 -2.88
C PRO A 76 9.55 -8.69 -2.88
N SER A 77 9.92 -9.20 -1.70
CA SER A 77 11.06 -10.09 -1.52
C SER A 77 10.58 -11.45 -1.06
N ALA A 78 11.31 -12.50 -1.45
CA ALA A 78 11.04 -13.86 -1.02
C ALA A 78 12.32 -14.69 -1.05
N GLY A 79 12.31 -15.75 -0.24
CA GLY A 79 13.34 -16.78 -0.25
C GLY A 79 12.69 -18.15 -0.30
N PHE A 80 13.32 -19.08 -1.01
CA PHE A 80 12.88 -20.47 -1.08
C PHE A 80 14.07 -21.40 -1.30
N GLN A 81 14.08 -22.53 -0.59
CA GLN A 81 15.06 -23.60 -0.78
C GLN A 81 14.33 -24.89 -1.16
N GLY A 82 14.87 -25.59 -2.13
CA GLY A 82 14.28 -26.84 -2.59
C GLY A 82 14.89 -27.30 -3.90
N GLN A 83 14.19 -28.20 -4.59
CA GLN A 83 14.58 -28.67 -5.91
C GLN A 83 14.43 -27.56 -6.96
N ALA A 84 15.19 -27.63 -8.05
CA ALA A 84 15.20 -26.60 -9.08
C ALA A 84 13.80 -26.26 -9.62
N THR A 85 12.98 -27.28 -9.88
CA THR A 85 11.60 -27.10 -10.36
C THR A 85 10.73 -26.35 -9.34
N ASP A 86 10.88 -26.65 -8.05
CA ASP A 86 10.11 -25.99 -7.00
C ASP A 86 10.57 -24.53 -6.83
N ILE A 87 11.87 -24.26 -6.93
CA ILE A 87 12.42 -22.90 -6.92
C ILE A 87 11.83 -22.08 -8.07
N GLU A 88 11.73 -22.65 -9.26
CA GLU A 88 11.14 -21.97 -10.43
C GLU A 88 9.66 -21.64 -10.19
N ILE A 89 8.87 -22.57 -9.63
CA ILE A 89 7.46 -22.36 -9.29
C ILE A 89 7.31 -21.17 -8.34
N HIS A 90 8.10 -21.14 -7.26
CA HIS A 90 8.03 -20.04 -6.28
C HIS A 90 8.52 -18.71 -6.84
N ALA A 91 9.58 -18.73 -7.69
CA ALA A 91 10.04 -17.52 -8.37
C ALA A 91 8.96 -16.93 -9.28
N ASN A 92 8.27 -17.77 -10.05
CA ASN A 92 7.17 -17.33 -10.91
C ASN A 92 6.01 -16.74 -10.12
N GLU A 93 5.68 -17.32 -8.96
CA GLU A 93 4.64 -16.77 -8.07
C GLU A 93 5.02 -15.38 -7.57
N VAL A 94 6.25 -15.18 -7.10
CA VAL A 94 6.73 -13.86 -6.64
C VAL A 94 6.70 -12.83 -7.77
N LEU A 95 7.10 -13.20 -8.98
CA LEU A 95 7.03 -12.32 -10.14
C LEU A 95 5.60 -11.95 -10.52
N SER A 96 4.66 -12.89 -10.39
CA SER A 96 3.23 -12.65 -10.60
C SER A 96 2.69 -11.65 -9.57
N LEU A 97 3.01 -11.82 -8.29
CA LEU A 97 2.64 -10.89 -7.23
C LEU A 97 3.25 -9.50 -7.45
N LYS A 98 4.53 -9.44 -7.82
CA LYS A 98 5.20 -8.16 -8.16
C LYS A 98 4.46 -7.40 -9.25
N LYS A 99 4.10 -8.08 -10.34
CA LYS A 99 3.34 -7.50 -11.44
C LYS A 99 2.00 -6.95 -10.95
N ARG A 100 1.27 -7.74 -10.15
CA ARG A 100 -0.03 -7.35 -9.63
C ARG A 100 0.06 -6.14 -8.70
N LEU A 101 1.03 -6.10 -7.80
CA LEU A 101 1.25 -4.96 -6.91
C LEU A 101 1.57 -3.69 -7.71
N ASN A 102 2.41 -3.78 -8.74
CA ASN A 102 2.75 -2.65 -9.60
C ASN A 102 1.50 -2.08 -10.31
N GLU A 103 0.63 -2.95 -10.81
CA GLU A 103 -0.63 -2.54 -11.43
C GLU A 103 -1.55 -1.80 -10.45
N ILE A 104 -1.64 -2.29 -9.21
CA ILE A 104 -2.47 -1.68 -8.17
C ILE A 104 -1.90 -0.32 -7.74
N TYR A 105 -0.59 -0.23 -7.52
CA TYR A 105 0.06 1.06 -7.25
C TYR A 105 -0.18 2.06 -8.38
N SER A 106 -0.05 1.62 -9.63
CA SER A 106 -0.33 2.46 -10.80
C SER A 106 -1.76 3.01 -10.76
N LYS A 107 -2.73 2.15 -10.47
CA LYS A 107 -4.14 2.54 -10.34
C LYS A 107 -4.35 3.63 -9.29
N HIS A 108 -3.75 3.49 -8.11
CA HIS A 108 -4.01 4.39 -6.98
C HIS A 108 -3.16 5.66 -7.00
N THR A 109 -1.98 5.64 -7.61
CA THR A 109 -1.08 6.79 -7.67
C THR A 109 -1.27 7.64 -8.92
N GLY A 110 -1.83 7.09 -9.98
CA GLY A 110 -1.90 7.73 -11.29
C GLY A 110 -0.58 7.67 -12.08
N LYS A 111 0.46 7.01 -11.54
CA LYS A 111 1.72 6.76 -12.24
C LYS A 111 1.59 5.60 -13.22
N SER A 112 2.38 5.59 -14.30
CA SER A 112 2.45 4.42 -15.18
C SER A 112 3.04 3.21 -14.46
N VAL A 113 2.74 2.00 -14.96
CA VAL A 113 3.33 0.76 -14.42
C VAL A 113 4.85 0.80 -14.49
N ASP A 114 5.45 1.37 -15.54
CA ASP A 114 6.90 1.50 -15.69
C ASP A 114 7.50 2.46 -14.65
N GLU A 115 6.84 3.59 -14.37
CA GLU A 115 7.25 4.50 -13.30
C GLU A 115 7.20 3.82 -11.93
N ILE A 116 6.14 3.07 -11.65
CA ILE A 116 6.00 2.29 -10.43
C ILE A 116 7.11 1.24 -10.32
N LYS A 117 7.34 0.46 -11.38
CA LYS A 117 8.38 -0.55 -11.41
C LYS A 117 9.76 0.03 -11.08
N SER A 118 10.09 1.17 -11.66
CA SER A 118 11.35 1.87 -11.39
C SER A 118 11.44 2.37 -9.94
N ALA A 119 10.34 2.94 -9.43
CA ALA A 119 10.30 3.48 -8.06
C ALA A 119 10.41 2.39 -6.99
N LEU A 120 9.92 1.18 -7.27
CA LEU A 120 9.90 0.05 -6.35
C LEU A 120 11.10 -0.90 -6.51
N GLU A 121 12.01 -0.62 -7.42
CA GLU A 121 13.15 -1.52 -7.72
C GLU A 121 14.05 -1.76 -6.50
N ARG A 122 14.25 -0.75 -5.68
CA ARG A 122 14.97 -0.80 -4.42
C ARG A 122 14.18 -0.05 -3.35
N ASP A 123 14.58 -0.19 -2.08
CA ASP A 123 13.98 0.54 -0.97
C ASP A 123 13.96 2.04 -1.26
N ASN A 124 12.77 2.59 -1.39
CA ASN A 124 12.55 3.98 -1.74
C ASN A 124 11.81 4.67 -0.60
N PHE A 125 12.57 5.42 0.22
CA PHE A 125 12.04 6.14 1.37
C PHE A 125 11.57 7.52 0.96
N MET A 126 10.38 7.90 1.42
CA MET A 126 9.76 9.19 1.12
C MET A 126 9.37 9.91 2.41
N THR A 127 9.50 11.24 2.38
CA THR A 127 8.81 12.11 3.34
C THR A 127 7.31 12.12 3.04
N ALA A 128 6.51 12.66 3.96
CA ALA A 128 5.08 12.82 3.71
C ALA A 128 4.82 13.68 2.45
N ASP A 129 5.55 14.77 2.27
CA ASP A 129 5.41 15.64 1.09
C ASP A 129 5.83 14.93 -0.20
N ALA A 130 6.91 14.16 -0.19
CA ALA A 130 7.32 13.37 -1.34
C ALA A 130 6.29 12.31 -1.71
N ALA A 131 5.69 11.65 -0.71
CA ALA A 131 4.62 10.67 -0.91
C ALA A 131 3.36 11.31 -1.52
N LYS A 132 3.02 12.53 -1.12
CA LYS A 132 1.94 13.32 -1.73
C LYS A 132 2.25 13.62 -3.20
N SER A 133 3.44 14.09 -3.51
CA SER A 133 3.86 14.39 -4.88
C SER A 133 3.89 13.14 -5.77
N PHE A 134 4.26 12.00 -5.19
CA PHE A 134 4.26 10.71 -5.89
C PHE A 134 2.84 10.18 -6.15
N GLY A 135 1.85 10.56 -5.35
CA GLY A 135 0.47 10.12 -5.47
C GLY A 135 0.08 8.99 -4.51
N LEU A 136 0.92 8.66 -3.53
CA LEU A 136 0.60 7.67 -2.50
C LEU A 136 -0.45 8.18 -1.50
N ILE A 137 -0.45 9.48 -1.26
CA ILE A 137 -1.40 10.16 -0.38
C ILE A 137 -1.93 11.42 -1.04
N ASP A 138 -2.99 11.98 -0.47
CA ASP A 138 -3.65 13.19 -0.97
C ASP A 138 -3.27 14.43 -0.17
N GLU A 139 -3.08 14.32 1.14
CA GLU A 139 -2.80 15.44 2.03
C GLU A 139 -1.84 15.08 3.16
N VAL A 140 -1.00 16.05 3.53
CA VAL A 140 -0.24 16.03 4.78
C VAL A 140 -1.01 16.85 5.80
N VAL A 141 -1.31 16.25 6.96
CA VAL A 141 -2.16 16.88 7.98
C VAL A 141 -1.39 17.05 9.29
N GLU A 142 -1.44 18.25 9.87
CA GLU A 142 -0.78 18.56 11.14
C GLU A 142 -1.75 18.51 12.33
N LYS A 143 -3.00 18.83 12.09
CA LYS A 143 -4.05 18.92 13.11
C LYS A 143 -5.37 18.42 12.57
N ARG A 144 -6.22 17.95 13.46
CA ARG A 144 -7.63 17.73 13.11
C ARG A 144 -8.32 19.07 12.87
N SER A 145 -9.12 19.09 11.82
CA SER A 145 -10.04 20.21 11.54
C SER A 145 -11.22 20.22 12.51
#